data_b63c9a52bba5af66dfe524e174732871
#
_entry.id   b63c9a52bba5af66dfe524e174732871
#
_cell.length_a   1.000
_cell.length_b   1.000
_cell.length_c   1.000
_cell.angle_alpha   90.00
_cell.angle_beta   90.00
_cell.angle_gamma   90.00
#
_symmetry.space_group_name_H-M   'P 1'
#
loop_
_entity.id
_entity.type
_entity.pdbx_description
1 polymer ?
#
loop_
_entity_poly.entity_id
_entity_poly.type
_entity_poly.pdbx_seq_one_letter_code
_entity_poly.pdbx_strand_id
1 'polypeptide(L)'
;MAALIFLLQTPPGLSAIWYVATNGTDANPGTSNSPFATIMQAQSDAGSGDTVYLRGGTYYLDNSNFTATNPPWAIVNNLTKSGISYLAYPGELPVFDFSNVKPEVLASNRVTAFRVAANNCVFKGFDVVGVQVTVAGAHTQSENFRVDGGSNNRFEQLRLHDGMANGWYLTSGASNLVLNCDAYNNKGLDSGSIGNTDGFGCHPGKASGTGNIIRGCRAWFNSDDGYDCINAFAAVTFDHCWSFYNGYWTNFSSTGGDGNGIKGGGYGVSGTAFPTPVPHHLIEFCLAVRNRASGLYANHHLDGQVWLNNTAYRNSTDYNLLCSTNNTSSAYDVPGFNQMMKNNLGYKGGTEVANLGTSNDVTFNFFTLPVTVASNDFVTLDESFLMAPRQANGNLPYVPFARLTSTSDCVDAGTNLGSAFYAAAPDLGCFELGPTNAPSPVAALAGTNLLITASGWANLTNYLLSATNLTLPMAQWTSLGTNVSDLSGTSVFTNANPAGSSQRFYRIGVP
;
A
#
# COMPACT_ATOMS: atom_id res chain seq x y z
N MET A 1 -1.19 15.54 61.11
CA MET A 1 -0.73 16.34 59.95
C MET A 1 -0.60 15.42 58.75
N ALA A 2 -1.55 15.48 57.82
CA ALA A 2 -1.47 14.73 56.58
C ALA A 2 -0.80 15.62 55.52
N ALA A 3 0.33 15.22 55.00
CA ALA A 3 1.03 15.93 53.96
C ALA A 3 0.34 15.63 52.61
N LEU A 4 -0.22 16.65 51.98
CA LEU A 4 -0.80 16.59 50.64
C LEU A 4 0.35 16.70 49.64
N ILE A 5 0.71 15.59 48.97
CA ILE A 5 1.69 15.58 47.91
C ILE A 5 0.95 16.03 46.63
N PHE A 6 1.20 17.25 46.17
CA PHE A 6 0.84 17.70 44.83
C PHE A 6 1.79 17.05 43.83
N LEU A 7 1.31 16.07 43.06
CA LEU A 7 1.95 15.65 41.83
C LEU A 7 1.77 16.78 40.82
N LEU A 8 2.82 17.56 40.59
CA LEU A 8 2.91 18.46 39.45
C LEU A 8 2.89 17.61 38.18
N GLN A 9 1.76 17.57 37.50
CA GLN A 9 1.74 17.10 36.11
C GLN A 9 2.57 18.09 35.29
N THR A 10 3.69 17.63 34.75
CA THR A 10 4.42 18.37 33.73
C THR A 10 3.47 18.58 32.54
N PRO A 11 3.36 19.82 32.01
CA PRO A 11 2.58 20.03 30.78
C PRO A 11 3.13 19.12 29.68
N PRO A 12 2.29 18.60 28.78
CA PRO A 12 2.76 17.84 27.63
C PRO A 12 3.80 18.71 26.90
N GLY A 13 5.04 18.22 26.81
CA GLY A 13 6.13 18.92 26.15
C GLY A 13 5.71 19.21 24.71
N LEU A 14 6.01 20.42 24.21
CA LEU A 14 5.88 20.74 22.80
C LEU A 14 6.72 19.75 22.02
N SER A 15 6.14 19.11 20.97
CA SER A 15 6.88 18.21 20.10
C SER A 15 8.04 18.95 19.46
N ALA A 16 9.24 18.38 19.59
CA ALA A 16 10.44 18.96 19.00
C ALA A 16 10.54 18.66 17.50
N ILE A 17 11.26 19.52 16.81
CA ILE A 17 11.58 19.35 15.38
C ILE A 17 13.09 19.23 15.24
N TRP A 18 13.52 18.14 14.62
CA TRP A 18 14.91 17.81 14.35
C TRP A 18 15.15 17.81 12.84
N TYR A 19 16.38 18.05 12.44
CA TYR A 19 16.76 18.08 11.01
C TYR A 19 17.95 17.18 10.75
N VAL A 20 17.86 16.40 9.68
CA VAL A 20 18.95 15.58 9.12
C VAL A 20 19.26 16.11 7.72
N ALA A 21 20.52 16.33 7.38
CA ALA A 21 20.92 16.83 6.07
C ALA A 21 22.24 16.22 5.61
N THR A 22 22.45 16.16 4.29
CA THR A 22 23.67 15.60 3.68
C THR A 22 24.95 16.36 4.03
N ASN A 23 24.83 17.62 4.43
CA ASN A 23 25.92 18.47 4.91
C ASN A 23 25.93 18.63 6.44
N GLY A 24 25.15 17.83 7.16
CA GLY A 24 25.09 17.82 8.61
C GLY A 24 26.27 17.12 9.26
N THR A 25 26.30 17.17 10.59
CA THR A 25 27.20 16.37 11.43
C THR A 25 26.46 15.97 12.72
N ASP A 26 26.70 14.77 13.21
CA ASP A 26 26.04 14.25 14.42
C ASP A 26 26.50 14.95 15.71
N ALA A 27 27.54 15.79 15.63
CA ALA A 27 27.93 16.70 16.72
C ALA A 27 27.10 17.99 16.78
N ASN A 28 26.25 18.27 15.80
CA ASN A 28 25.36 19.43 15.76
C ASN A 28 24.17 19.26 16.70
N PRO A 29 23.46 20.36 17.03
CA PRO A 29 22.25 20.31 17.87
C PRO A 29 20.98 19.88 17.13
N GLY A 30 21.03 19.46 15.87
CA GLY A 30 19.88 18.98 15.11
C GLY A 30 18.88 20.06 14.67
N THR A 31 19.24 21.33 14.70
CA THR A 31 18.41 22.45 14.25
C THR A 31 18.45 22.60 12.71
N SER A 32 17.55 23.41 12.14
CA SER A 32 17.52 23.66 10.69
C SER A 32 18.82 24.26 10.15
N ASN A 33 19.55 25.07 10.94
CA ASN A 33 20.81 25.69 10.54
C ASN A 33 22.04 24.84 10.89
N SER A 34 21.89 23.87 11.77
CA SER A 34 22.95 22.95 12.22
C SER A 34 22.37 21.54 12.36
N PRO A 35 22.05 20.87 11.22
CA PRO A 35 21.38 19.58 11.21
C PRO A 35 22.32 18.43 11.58
N PHE A 36 21.76 17.31 11.99
CA PHE A 36 22.46 16.04 12.11
C PHE A 36 22.86 15.48 10.73
N ALA A 37 23.84 14.58 10.72
CA ALA A 37 24.21 13.83 9.52
C ALA A 37 23.32 12.58 9.34
N THR A 38 22.90 11.95 10.46
CA THR A 38 22.25 10.64 10.42
C THR A 38 20.86 10.61 11.07
N ILE A 39 19.99 9.74 10.56
CA ILE A 39 18.71 9.43 11.20
C ILE A 39 18.93 8.82 12.59
N MET A 40 20.01 8.08 12.81
CA MET A 40 20.31 7.42 14.06
C MET A 40 20.61 8.43 15.18
N GLN A 41 21.34 9.51 14.88
CA GLN A 41 21.53 10.59 15.83
C GLN A 41 20.22 11.33 16.11
N ALA A 42 19.44 11.62 15.06
CA ALA A 42 18.13 12.23 15.25
C ALA A 42 17.22 11.37 16.12
N GLN A 43 17.19 10.03 15.92
CA GLN A 43 16.46 9.11 16.80
C GLN A 43 16.98 9.16 18.23
N SER A 44 18.31 9.27 18.42
CA SER A 44 18.90 9.33 19.77
C SER A 44 18.32 10.48 20.60
N ASP A 45 18.15 11.65 19.97
CA ASP A 45 17.72 12.88 20.64
C ASP A 45 16.19 13.05 20.66
N ALA A 46 15.50 12.52 19.62
CA ALA A 46 14.05 12.63 19.52
C ALA A 46 13.29 11.80 20.56
N GLY A 47 12.14 12.31 20.97
CA GLY A 47 11.15 11.65 21.79
C GLY A 47 9.85 11.34 21.06
N SER A 48 8.92 10.67 21.73
CA SER A 48 7.60 10.39 21.18
C SER A 48 6.82 11.70 20.94
N GLY A 49 6.27 11.85 19.73
CA GLY A 49 5.59 13.04 19.24
C GLY A 49 6.48 13.96 18.41
N ASP A 50 7.79 13.74 18.40
CA ASP A 50 8.74 14.57 17.65
C ASP A 50 8.71 14.30 16.16
N THR A 51 9.15 15.30 15.40
CA THR A 51 9.33 15.22 13.94
C THR A 51 10.80 15.36 13.58
N VAL A 52 11.30 14.44 12.76
CA VAL A 52 12.61 14.47 12.13
C VAL A 52 12.41 14.80 10.66
N TYR A 53 12.79 16.01 10.25
CA TYR A 53 12.81 16.39 8.84
C TYR A 53 14.09 15.95 8.15
N LEU A 54 13.91 15.20 7.06
CA LEU A 54 15.00 14.76 6.16
C LEU A 54 15.11 15.79 5.04
N ARG A 55 16.26 16.45 4.94
CA ARG A 55 16.52 17.45 3.90
C ARG A 55 16.87 16.77 2.58
N GLY A 56 16.54 17.41 1.49
CA GLY A 56 16.80 16.91 0.15
C GLY A 56 18.27 16.69 -0.16
N GLY A 57 18.54 15.78 -1.09
CA GLY A 57 19.88 15.36 -1.51
C GLY A 57 20.13 13.88 -1.29
N THR A 58 21.27 13.39 -1.77
CA THR A 58 21.63 11.97 -1.67
C THR A 58 22.52 11.72 -0.46
N TYR A 59 22.03 10.87 0.44
CA TYR A 59 22.76 10.35 1.60
C TYR A 59 23.45 9.06 1.14
N TYR A 60 24.76 9.10 0.95
CA TYR A 60 25.56 7.94 0.56
C TYR A 60 25.94 7.15 1.81
N LEU A 61 25.44 5.94 1.94
CA LEU A 61 25.70 5.03 3.06
C LEU A 61 26.76 3.99 2.65
N ASP A 62 27.59 3.60 3.61
CA ASP A 62 28.59 2.55 3.45
C ASP A 62 28.68 1.67 4.73
N ASN A 63 29.68 0.80 4.80
CA ASN A 63 29.83 -0.12 5.93
C ASN A 63 30.10 0.58 7.28
N SER A 64 30.52 1.85 7.30
CA SER A 64 30.71 2.62 8.54
C SER A 64 29.37 3.00 9.20
N ASN A 65 28.26 2.92 8.45
CA ASN A 65 26.93 3.27 8.93
C ASN A 65 26.20 2.10 9.59
N PHE A 66 26.79 0.91 9.71
CA PHE A 66 26.15 -0.18 10.44
C PHE A 66 25.96 0.18 11.91
N THR A 67 24.72 0.07 12.37
CA THR A 67 24.36 0.30 13.78
C THR A 67 24.20 -0.98 14.58
N ALA A 68 23.92 -2.09 13.89
CA ALA A 68 23.83 -3.41 14.50
C ALA A 68 24.16 -4.50 13.48
N THR A 69 24.72 -5.59 13.96
CA THR A 69 24.85 -6.84 13.21
C THR A 69 24.13 -7.95 13.95
N ASN A 70 23.19 -8.56 13.30
CA ASN A 70 22.51 -9.76 13.80
C ASN A 70 22.56 -10.81 12.67
N PRO A 71 23.62 -11.61 12.60
CA PRO A 71 23.78 -12.52 11.47
C PRO A 71 22.52 -13.33 11.20
N PRO A 72 22.06 -13.38 9.94
CA PRO A 72 22.75 -12.95 8.72
C PRO A 72 22.51 -11.48 8.30
N TRP A 73 21.99 -10.60 9.15
CA TRP A 73 21.66 -9.20 8.80
C TRP A 73 22.70 -8.20 9.28
N ALA A 74 23.04 -7.27 8.39
CA ALA A 74 23.72 -6.04 8.70
C ALA A 74 22.68 -4.90 8.67
N ILE A 75 22.41 -4.29 9.81
CA ILE A 75 21.36 -3.30 10.00
C ILE A 75 21.98 -1.91 9.98
N VAL A 76 21.51 -1.02 9.08
CA VAL A 76 22.03 0.35 8.97
C VAL A 76 21.21 1.30 9.87
N ASN A 77 19.91 1.43 9.67
CA ASN A 77 19.06 2.25 10.52
C ASN A 77 18.20 1.34 11.41
N ASN A 78 18.54 1.27 12.70
CA ASN A 78 17.80 0.45 13.67
C ASN A 78 16.83 1.31 14.48
N LEU A 79 15.56 1.35 14.05
CA LEU A 79 14.55 2.24 14.59
C LEU A 79 13.75 1.55 15.71
N THR A 80 14.01 1.97 16.94
CA THR A 80 13.48 1.37 18.18
C THR A 80 12.68 2.32 19.03
N LYS A 81 12.82 3.66 18.84
CA LYS A 81 12.04 4.66 19.57
C LYS A 81 10.70 4.92 18.89
N SER A 82 9.63 4.74 19.65
CA SER A 82 8.24 4.86 19.16
C SER A 82 7.76 6.30 19.10
N GLY A 83 6.77 6.55 18.23
CA GLY A 83 6.05 7.82 18.15
C GLY A 83 6.79 8.93 17.41
N ILE A 84 7.82 8.62 16.63
CA ILE A 84 8.60 9.62 15.88
C ILE A 84 8.14 9.64 14.42
N SER A 85 8.03 10.86 13.84
CA SER A 85 7.74 11.06 12.43
C SER A 85 9.02 11.41 11.66
N TYR A 86 9.41 10.59 10.69
CA TYR A 86 10.55 10.81 9.77
C TYR A 86 9.99 11.25 8.41
N LEU A 87 10.07 12.54 8.12
CA LEU A 87 9.39 13.15 6.99
C LEU A 87 10.39 13.85 6.06
N ALA A 88 10.25 13.69 4.75
CA ALA A 88 10.91 14.59 3.83
C ALA A 88 10.53 16.05 4.13
N TYR A 89 11.50 16.95 4.06
CA TYR A 89 11.19 18.37 4.20
C TYR A 89 10.32 18.83 3.02
N PRO A 90 9.29 19.66 3.27
CA PRO A 90 8.33 20.03 2.24
C PRO A 90 9.00 20.56 0.96
N GLY A 91 8.68 19.94 -0.17
CA GLY A 91 9.21 20.28 -1.49
C GLY A 91 10.61 19.74 -1.77
N GLU A 92 11.21 18.97 -0.87
CA GLU A 92 12.53 18.36 -1.05
C GLU A 92 12.43 16.83 -1.20
N LEU A 93 13.43 16.24 -1.85
CA LEU A 93 13.54 14.79 -2.03
C LEU A 93 14.82 14.26 -1.39
N PRO A 94 14.76 13.64 -0.23
CA PRO A 94 15.85 12.84 0.33
C PRO A 94 15.97 11.51 -0.40
N VAL A 95 17.21 11.10 -0.74
CA VAL A 95 17.53 9.82 -1.35
C VAL A 95 18.58 9.11 -0.49
N PHE A 96 18.26 7.96 0.07
CA PHE A 96 19.20 7.14 0.83
C PHE A 96 19.78 6.06 -0.08
N ASP A 97 21.07 6.21 -0.45
CA ASP A 97 21.77 5.31 -1.37
C ASP A 97 22.65 4.32 -0.59
N PHE A 98 22.29 3.04 -0.69
CA PHE A 98 22.95 1.92 -0.03
C PHE A 98 23.86 1.12 -0.96
N SER A 99 24.16 1.60 -2.16
CA SER A 99 24.95 0.85 -3.15
C SER A 99 26.38 0.52 -2.69
N ASN A 100 26.91 1.26 -1.71
CA ASN A 100 28.21 1.01 -1.11
C ASN A 100 28.17 0.23 0.22
N VAL A 101 27.00 -0.19 0.68
CA VAL A 101 26.85 -1.06 1.84
C VAL A 101 27.08 -2.51 1.40
N LYS A 102 28.21 -3.10 1.84
CA LYS A 102 28.69 -4.43 1.41
C LYS A 102 28.73 -5.42 2.58
N PRO A 103 27.69 -6.25 2.75
CA PRO A 103 27.53 -7.11 3.93
C PRO A 103 28.62 -8.16 4.11
N GLU A 104 29.28 -8.61 3.05
CA GLU A 104 30.36 -9.60 3.10
C GLU A 104 31.55 -9.17 3.94
N VAL A 105 31.77 -7.86 4.07
CA VAL A 105 32.85 -7.30 4.91
C VAL A 105 32.60 -7.59 6.40
N LEU A 106 31.36 -7.75 6.80
CA LEU A 106 30.94 -8.00 8.18
C LEU A 106 30.49 -9.46 8.43
N ALA A 107 30.85 -10.40 7.56
CA ALA A 107 30.37 -11.77 7.59
C ALA A 107 28.84 -11.89 7.60
N SER A 108 28.16 -10.88 7.09
CA SER A 108 26.70 -10.84 6.87
C SER A 108 26.43 -10.89 5.38
N ASN A 109 25.37 -11.56 4.99
CA ASN A 109 25.00 -11.65 3.58
C ASN A 109 23.69 -10.92 3.24
N ARG A 110 23.11 -10.22 4.20
CA ARG A 110 21.85 -9.47 4.06
C ARG A 110 21.99 -8.07 4.63
N VAL A 111 21.44 -7.09 3.92
CA VAL A 111 21.35 -5.70 4.39
C VAL A 111 19.90 -5.41 4.75
N THR A 112 19.69 -4.86 5.94
CA THR A 112 18.44 -4.20 6.29
C THR A 112 18.72 -2.70 6.37
N ALA A 113 18.23 -1.95 5.38
CA ALA A 113 18.47 -0.51 5.31
C ALA A 113 17.76 0.22 6.46
N PHE A 114 16.49 -0.11 6.71
CA PHE A 114 15.69 0.41 7.82
C PHE A 114 15.00 -0.74 8.55
N ARG A 115 15.47 -1.10 9.75
CA ARG A 115 14.75 -2.01 10.65
C ARG A 115 13.82 -1.21 11.57
N VAL A 116 12.54 -1.54 11.59
CA VAL A 116 11.51 -0.87 12.41
C VAL A 116 10.97 -1.84 13.44
N ALA A 117 11.44 -1.71 14.68
CA ALA A 117 10.89 -2.38 15.85
C ALA A 117 10.04 -1.42 16.72
N ALA A 118 10.01 -0.14 16.35
CA ALA A 118 9.26 0.92 16.98
C ALA A 118 7.77 0.88 16.59
N ASN A 119 6.92 1.51 17.41
CA ASN A 119 5.49 1.64 17.19
C ASN A 119 5.10 3.10 16.93
N ASN A 120 3.97 3.33 16.27
CA ASN A 120 3.38 4.66 16.08
C ASN A 120 4.31 5.65 15.36
N CYS A 121 5.16 5.16 14.47
CA CYS A 121 6.07 5.98 13.66
C CYS A 121 5.46 6.29 12.30
N VAL A 122 5.88 7.41 11.71
CA VAL A 122 5.53 7.80 10.34
C VAL A 122 6.81 7.94 9.52
N PHE A 123 6.85 7.31 8.35
CA PHE A 123 7.92 7.39 7.37
C PHE A 123 7.33 7.94 6.07
N LYS A 124 7.77 9.11 5.60
CA LYS A 124 7.10 9.73 4.45
C LYS A 124 8.02 10.50 3.50
N GLY A 125 7.87 10.20 2.21
CA GLY A 125 8.27 11.10 1.12
C GLY A 125 9.72 11.02 0.71
N PHE A 126 10.43 9.92 0.93
CA PHE A 126 11.83 9.75 0.54
C PHE A 126 12.09 8.44 -0.20
N ASP A 127 13.26 8.37 -0.84
CA ASP A 127 13.71 7.21 -1.60
C ASP A 127 14.73 6.39 -0.82
N VAL A 128 14.66 5.06 -1.00
CA VAL A 128 15.69 4.11 -0.58
C VAL A 128 16.14 3.33 -1.82
N VAL A 129 17.42 3.44 -2.15
CA VAL A 129 17.96 2.88 -3.39
C VAL A 129 19.22 2.05 -3.15
N GLY A 130 19.50 1.16 -4.08
CA GLY A 130 20.79 0.48 -4.16
C GLY A 130 21.10 -0.52 -3.05
N VAL A 131 20.12 -0.99 -2.27
CA VAL A 131 20.35 -2.00 -1.22
C VAL A 131 20.85 -3.30 -1.83
N GLN A 132 21.99 -3.81 -1.35
CA GLN A 132 22.75 -4.87 -2.01
C GLN A 132 22.52 -6.26 -1.40
N VAL A 133 22.68 -7.29 -2.24
CA VAL A 133 23.03 -8.66 -1.89
C VAL A 133 24.36 -8.94 -2.58
N THR A 134 25.44 -9.15 -1.84
CA THR A 134 26.79 -9.29 -2.40
C THR A 134 27.35 -10.69 -2.18
N VAL A 135 26.80 -11.47 -1.25
CA VAL A 135 27.17 -12.85 -0.99
C VAL A 135 26.07 -13.78 -1.55
N ALA A 136 26.43 -14.58 -2.54
CA ALA A 136 25.53 -15.56 -3.15
C ALA A 136 25.13 -16.65 -2.13
N GLY A 137 23.90 -17.13 -2.23
CA GLY A 137 23.40 -18.22 -1.42
C GLY A 137 21.88 -18.36 -1.47
N ALA A 138 21.39 -19.51 -1.06
CA ALA A 138 19.96 -19.76 -0.96
C ALA A 138 19.32 -18.80 0.06
N HIS A 139 18.15 -18.26 -0.26
CA HIS A 139 17.38 -17.36 0.59
C HIS A 139 18.14 -16.13 1.11
N THR A 140 19.04 -15.59 0.31
CA THR A 140 19.63 -14.30 0.62
C THR A 140 18.63 -13.20 0.32
N GLN A 141 18.04 -12.64 1.36
CA GLN A 141 17.11 -11.50 1.30
C GLN A 141 17.74 -10.31 1.98
N SER A 142 17.83 -9.18 1.27
CA SER A 142 18.02 -7.87 1.87
C SER A 142 16.69 -7.11 1.84
N GLU A 143 16.50 -6.13 2.69
CA GLU A 143 15.27 -5.35 2.76
C GLU A 143 15.56 -3.86 2.78
N ASN A 144 14.80 -3.07 2.01
CA ASN A 144 14.80 -1.62 2.14
C ASN A 144 14.16 -1.21 3.48
N PHE A 145 12.96 -1.73 3.77
CA PHE A 145 12.34 -1.66 5.08
C PHE A 145 12.05 -3.07 5.60
N ARG A 146 12.45 -3.33 6.85
CA ARG A 146 12.06 -4.52 7.61
C ARG A 146 11.30 -4.13 8.86
N VAL A 147 10.01 -4.46 8.95
CA VAL A 147 9.21 -4.32 10.16
C VAL A 147 9.32 -5.61 10.96
N ASP A 148 9.90 -5.51 12.15
CA ASP A 148 10.20 -6.63 13.03
C ASP A 148 9.75 -6.31 14.46
N GLY A 149 8.46 -6.51 14.72
CA GLY A 149 7.77 -6.22 15.98
C GLY A 149 7.06 -4.86 16.02
N GLY A 150 7.35 -3.93 15.10
CA GLY A 150 6.73 -2.62 15.06
C GLY A 150 5.24 -2.66 14.68
N SER A 151 4.41 -1.89 15.38
CA SER A 151 2.96 -1.82 15.16
C SER A 151 2.46 -0.39 15.04
N ASN A 152 1.30 -0.19 14.39
CA ASN A 152 0.68 1.11 14.18
C ASN A 152 1.57 2.12 13.44
N ASN A 153 2.48 1.65 12.59
CA ASN A 153 3.36 2.50 11.81
C ASN A 153 2.71 2.86 10.45
N ARG A 154 3.08 4.02 9.92
CA ARG A 154 2.64 4.49 8.61
C ARG A 154 3.84 4.71 7.71
N PHE A 155 3.86 4.02 6.58
CA PHE A 155 4.84 4.15 5.50
C PHE A 155 4.12 4.80 4.33
N GLU A 156 4.48 6.04 3.98
CA GLU A 156 3.69 6.82 3.02
C GLU A 156 4.58 7.46 1.96
N GLN A 157 4.21 7.32 0.69
CA GLN A 157 4.88 7.98 -0.43
C GLN A 157 6.40 7.70 -0.47
N LEU A 158 6.79 6.48 -0.12
CA LEU A 158 8.17 6.00 -0.23
C LEU A 158 8.40 5.42 -1.62
N ARG A 159 9.63 5.56 -2.14
CA ARG A 159 10.08 4.85 -3.33
C ARG A 159 11.27 3.96 -2.97
N LEU A 160 11.14 2.65 -3.21
CA LEU A 160 12.03 1.59 -2.76
C LEU A 160 12.52 0.86 -4.02
N HIS A 161 13.70 1.23 -4.54
CA HIS A 161 14.00 0.84 -5.91
C HIS A 161 15.48 0.71 -6.27
N ASP A 162 15.72 0.18 -7.47
CA ASP A 162 17.03 0.05 -8.10
C ASP A 162 18.08 -0.64 -7.20
N GLY A 163 17.62 -1.66 -6.45
CA GLY A 163 18.44 -2.46 -5.56
C GLY A 163 18.34 -3.96 -5.82
N MET A 164 18.79 -4.74 -4.84
CA MET A 164 18.72 -6.20 -4.82
C MET A 164 17.86 -6.72 -3.64
N ALA A 165 17.02 -5.86 -3.09
CA ALA A 165 16.32 -6.07 -1.83
C ALA A 165 14.80 -6.01 -2.01
N ASN A 166 14.06 -6.69 -1.12
CA ASN A 166 12.63 -6.46 -0.98
C ASN A 166 12.36 -4.98 -0.71
N GLY A 167 11.31 -4.42 -1.29
CA GLY A 167 10.96 -3.05 -1.03
C GLY A 167 10.54 -2.85 0.42
N TRP A 168 9.38 -3.31 0.82
CA TRP A 168 8.90 -3.29 2.19
C TRP A 168 8.59 -4.70 2.66
N TYR A 169 9.05 -5.06 3.87
CA TYR A 169 8.95 -6.43 4.38
C TYR A 169 8.55 -6.44 5.85
N LEU A 170 7.47 -7.14 6.19
CA LEU A 170 7.01 -7.30 7.57
C LEU A 170 7.11 -8.77 8.00
N THR A 171 7.78 -9.02 9.12
CA THR A 171 7.84 -10.35 9.75
C THR A 171 6.98 -10.46 11.00
N SER A 172 6.77 -9.34 11.69
CA SER A 172 5.91 -9.28 12.87
C SER A 172 5.47 -7.85 13.15
N GLY A 173 4.31 -7.69 13.75
CA GLY A 173 3.68 -6.41 14.04
C GLY A 173 2.23 -6.39 13.52
N ALA A 174 1.45 -5.42 14.00
CA ALA A 174 0.03 -5.27 13.71
C ALA A 174 -0.32 -3.84 13.33
N SER A 175 -1.42 -3.66 12.60
CA SER A 175 -2.00 -2.34 12.28
C SER A 175 -1.03 -1.38 11.58
N ASN A 176 -0.10 -1.91 10.77
CA ASN A 176 0.76 -1.07 9.94
C ASN A 176 0.06 -0.72 8.62
N LEU A 177 0.23 0.52 8.18
CA LEU A 177 -0.30 1.02 6.92
C LEU A 177 0.84 1.39 5.97
N VAL A 178 0.90 0.71 4.82
CA VAL A 178 1.75 1.08 3.70
C VAL A 178 0.88 1.78 2.68
N LEU A 179 1.09 3.08 2.48
CA LEU A 179 0.20 3.93 1.72
C LEU A 179 0.92 4.64 0.58
N ASN A 180 0.44 4.45 -0.64
CA ASN A 180 0.92 5.20 -1.80
C ASN A 180 2.44 5.08 -2.03
N CYS A 181 3.02 3.92 -1.75
CA CYS A 181 4.43 3.62 -1.96
C CYS A 181 4.66 2.95 -3.32
N ASP A 182 5.88 3.09 -3.84
CA ASP A 182 6.34 2.43 -5.07
C ASP A 182 7.53 1.52 -4.74
N ALA A 183 7.50 0.24 -5.18
CA ALA A 183 8.62 -0.68 -5.10
C ALA A 183 8.91 -1.25 -6.48
N TYR A 184 10.08 -0.92 -7.04
CA TYR A 184 10.34 -1.27 -8.43
C TYR A 184 11.81 -1.50 -8.75
N ASN A 185 12.02 -2.28 -9.82
CA ASN A 185 13.35 -2.56 -10.35
C ASN A 185 14.33 -3.13 -9.29
N ASN A 186 13.78 -3.90 -8.33
CA ASN A 186 14.57 -4.62 -7.34
C ASN A 186 14.90 -6.02 -7.89
N LYS A 187 16.18 -6.35 -7.92
CA LYS A 187 16.67 -7.53 -8.68
C LYS A 187 17.68 -8.28 -7.86
N GLY A 188 17.34 -9.48 -7.41
CA GLY A 188 18.26 -10.33 -6.70
C GLY A 188 19.57 -10.59 -7.46
N LEU A 189 20.61 -11.00 -6.73
CA LEU A 189 21.95 -11.27 -7.26
C LEU A 189 22.03 -12.59 -8.04
N ASP A 190 21.41 -13.63 -7.54
CA ASP A 190 21.44 -14.99 -8.06
C ASP A 190 20.10 -15.71 -7.83
N SER A 191 20.02 -16.99 -8.22
CA SER A 191 18.78 -17.76 -8.10
C SER A 191 18.19 -17.76 -6.67
N GLY A 192 19.03 -17.71 -5.64
CA GLY A 192 18.58 -17.70 -4.25
C GLY A 192 17.98 -16.36 -3.81
N SER A 193 18.41 -15.24 -4.38
CA SER A 193 17.88 -13.91 -4.08
C SER A 193 16.88 -13.44 -5.13
N ILE A 194 17.02 -13.83 -6.39
CA ILE A 194 16.10 -13.50 -7.47
C ILE A 194 14.67 -13.98 -7.16
N GLY A 195 14.51 -15.23 -6.67
CA GLY A 195 13.23 -15.82 -6.30
C GLY A 195 12.79 -15.48 -4.86
N ASN A 196 13.28 -14.38 -4.29
CA ASN A 196 12.91 -13.87 -2.97
C ASN A 196 13.00 -12.34 -2.91
N THR A 197 12.92 -11.66 -4.06
CA THR A 197 13.01 -10.18 -4.12
C THR A 197 11.70 -9.62 -4.64
N ASP A 198 10.82 -9.32 -3.69
CA ASP A 198 9.47 -8.82 -3.93
C ASP A 198 9.40 -7.30 -3.84
N GLY A 199 8.33 -6.71 -4.39
CA GLY A 199 8.00 -5.33 -4.12
C GLY A 199 7.59 -5.12 -2.66
N PHE A 200 6.62 -5.89 -2.18
CA PHE A 200 6.06 -5.79 -0.83
C PHE A 200 5.79 -7.19 -0.25
N GLY A 201 6.47 -7.51 0.85
CA GLY A 201 6.25 -8.74 1.61
C GLY A 201 5.54 -8.46 2.94
N CYS A 202 4.38 -9.05 3.20
CA CYS A 202 3.65 -8.87 4.45
C CYS A 202 3.36 -10.22 5.10
N HIS A 203 4.22 -10.62 6.03
CA HIS A 203 4.21 -11.97 6.62
C HIS A 203 4.05 -11.92 8.15
N PRO A 204 2.90 -11.45 8.70
CA PRO A 204 2.71 -11.42 10.13
C PRO A 204 2.82 -12.83 10.71
N GLY A 205 3.93 -13.10 11.42
CA GLY A 205 4.29 -14.42 11.93
C GLY A 205 3.51 -14.87 13.17
N LYS A 206 2.44 -14.14 13.54
CA LYS A 206 1.54 -14.48 14.66
C LYS A 206 0.11 -14.09 14.32
N ALA A 207 -0.87 -14.86 14.82
CA ALA A 207 -2.28 -14.58 14.65
C ALA A 207 -2.73 -13.20 15.23
N SER A 208 -1.97 -12.64 16.17
CA SER A 208 -2.21 -11.29 16.70
C SER A 208 -1.72 -10.16 15.79
N GLY A 209 -1.01 -10.47 14.70
CA GLY A 209 -0.49 -9.49 13.71
C GLY A 209 -1.55 -8.95 12.76
N THR A 210 -2.77 -8.69 13.24
CA THR A 210 -3.91 -8.26 12.45
C THR A 210 -3.84 -6.80 12.02
N GLY A 211 -4.64 -6.41 11.01
CA GLY A 211 -4.85 -5.02 10.61
C GLY A 211 -3.71 -4.41 9.78
N ASN A 212 -2.80 -5.22 9.24
CA ASN A 212 -1.80 -4.72 8.29
C ASN A 212 -2.46 -4.50 6.91
N ILE A 213 -2.28 -3.29 6.36
CA ILE A 213 -2.90 -2.84 5.11
C ILE A 213 -1.83 -2.30 4.18
N ILE A 214 -1.82 -2.76 2.94
CA ILE A 214 -1.06 -2.17 1.84
C ILE A 214 -2.07 -1.55 0.88
N ARG A 215 -2.01 -0.21 0.72
CA ARG A 215 -3.02 0.55 -0.02
C ARG A 215 -2.40 1.53 -1.00
N GLY A 216 -2.95 1.57 -2.22
CA GLY A 216 -2.55 2.54 -3.24
C GLY A 216 -1.09 2.39 -3.70
N CYS A 217 -0.47 1.25 -3.43
CA CYS A 217 0.93 0.98 -3.76
C CYS A 217 1.09 0.45 -5.18
N ARG A 218 2.31 0.58 -5.73
CA ARG A 218 2.66 -0.01 -7.04
C ARG A 218 3.92 -0.84 -6.90
N ALA A 219 3.92 -2.02 -7.55
CA ALA A 219 5.08 -2.92 -7.64
C ALA A 219 5.33 -3.32 -9.09
N TRP A 220 6.54 -3.06 -9.62
CA TRP A 220 6.85 -3.42 -10.99
C TRP A 220 8.33 -3.70 -11.23
N PHE A 221 8.61 -4.61 -12.17
CA PHE A 221 9.95 -5.05 -12.52
C PHE A 221 10.77 -5.54 -11.31
N ASN A 222 10.12 -6.08 -10.27
CA ASN A 222 10.83 -6.81 -9.23
C ASN A 222 11.14 -8.22 -9.75
N SER A 223 12.25 -8.79 -9.30
CA SER A 223 12.70 -10.06 -9.87
C SER A 223 11.85 -11.26 -9.47
N ASP A 224 11.13 -11.18 -8.37
CA ASP A 224 10.13 -12.15 -7.94
C ASP A 224 8.72 -11.55 -8.01
N ASP A 225 7.98 -11.51 -6.94
CA ASP A 225 6.58 -11.12 -6.93
C ASP A 225 6.39 -9.60 -6.72
N GLY A 226 5.23 -9.08 -7.12
CA GLY A 226 4.86 -7.71 -6.79
C GLY A 226 4.51 -7.56 -5.31
N TYR A 227 3.66 -8.46 -4.83
CA TYR A 227 3.20 -8.54 -3.44
C TYR A 227 3.17 -10.00 -3.00
N ASP A 228 3.67 -10.27 -1.79
CA ASP A 228 3.66 -11.60 -1.20
C ASP A 228 3.20 -11.56 0.27
N CYS A 229 2.28 -12.45 0.64
CA CYS A 229 1.92 -12.71 2.02
C CYS A 229 1.97 -14.20 2.39
N ILE A 230 2.90 -14.95 1.77
CA ILE A 230 3.17 -16.35 2.15
C ILE A 230 3.50 -16.44 3.65
N ASN A 231 3.06 -17.49 4.32
CA ASN A 231 3.27 -17.69 5.76
C ASN A 231 2.69 -16.57 6.65
N ALA A 232 1.72 -15.80 6.18
CA ALA A 232 1.04 -14.82 7.00
C ALA A 232 0.05 -15.51 7.95
N PHE A 233 0.25 -15.37 9.25
CA PHE A 233 -0.58 -15.98 10.30
C PHE A 233 -1.76 -15.09 10.73
N ALA A 234 -1.88 -13.90 10.15
CA ALA A 234 -3.02 -13.01 10.29
C ALA A 234 -3.41 -12.44 8.93
N ALA A 235 -4.67 -12.07 8.78
CA ALA A 235 -5.19 -11.52 7.54
C ALA A 235 -4.47 -10.22 7.16
N VAL A 236 -4.12 -10.10 5.88
CA VAL A 236 -3.52 -8.93 5.24
C VAL A 236 -4.53 -8.38 4.24
N THR A 237 -4.60 -7.05 4.13
CA THR A 237 -5.42 -6.38 3.12
C THR A 237 -4.53 -5.73 2.06
N PHE A 238 -4.78 -6.06 0.80
CA PHE A 238 -4.25 -5.35 -0.37
C PHE A 238 -5.41 -4.58 -1.01
N ASP A 239 -5.31 -3.26 -1.00
CA ASP A 239 -6.38 -2.38 -1.41
C ASP A 239 -5.89 -1.33 -2.42
N HIS A 240 -6.52 -1.25 -3.60
CA HIS A 240 -6.11 -0.34 -4.69
C HIS A 240 -4.62 -0.49 -5.08
N CYS A 241 -4.06 -1.70 -5.03
CA CYS A 241 -2.66 -1.94 -5.36
C CYS A 241 -2.49 -2.27 -6.85
N TRP A 242 -1.44 -1.72 -7.48
CA TRP A 242 -1.08 -2.08 -8.85
C TRP A 242 0.16 -2.96 -8.87
N SER A 243 0.09 -4.06 -9.60
CA SER A 243 1.19 -5.00 -9.80
C SER A 243 1.39 -5.25 -11.28
N PHE A 244 2.57 -4.90 -11.82
CA PHE A 244 2.78 -5.10 -13.25
C PHE A 244 4.24 -5.42 -13.58
N TYR A 245 4.44 -6.29 -14.58
CA TYR A 245 5.76 -6.67 -15.11
C TYR A 245 6.70 -7.35 -14.12
N ASN A 246 6.22 -7.85 -12.97
CA ASN A 246 7.06 -8.58 -12.03
C ASN A 246 7.47 -9.93 -12.62
N GLY A 247 8.67 -10.42 -12.25
CA GLY A 247 9.32 -11.59 -12.84
C GLY A 247 9.98 -11.32 -14.20
N TYR A 248 9.97 -10.05 -14.66
CA TYR A 248 10.65 -9.63 -15.88
C TYR A 248 11.75 -8.60 -15.62
N TRP A 249 12.82 -8.69 -16.42
CA TRP A 249 13.73 -7.58 -16.63
C TRP A 249 13.05 -6.48 -17.46
N THR A 250 13.61 -5.27 -17.49
CA THR A 250 13.03 -4.15 -18.26
C THR A 250 12.95 -4.39 -19.76
N ASN A 251 13.66 -5.38 -20.29
CA ASN A 251 13.56 -5.86 -21.67
C ASN A 251 12.53 -6.99 -21.86
N PHE A 252 11.74 -7.29 -20.83
CA PHE A 252 10.75 -8.36 -20.78
C PHE A 252 11.31 -9.79 -20.92
N SER A 253 12.61 -10.01 -20.74
CA SER A 253 13.11 -11.36 -20.49
C SER A 253 12.84 -11.80 -19.05
N SER A 254 12.67 -13.12 -18.83
CA SER A 254 12.44 -13.68 -17.47
C SER A 254 13.61 -13.42 -16.55
N THR A 255 13.34 -13.08 -15.30
CA THR A 255 14.33 -12.99 -14.23
C THR A 255 14.73 -14.35 -13.68
N GLY A 256 13.81 -15.32 -13.73
CA GLY A 256 13.93 -16.63 -13.07
C GLY A 256 13.24 -16.75 -11.72
N GLY A 257 12.74 -15.63 -11.15
CA GLY A 257 11.83 -15.65 -10.00
C GLY A 257 10.41 -16.06 -10.37
N ASP A 258 9.48 -16.16 -9.42
CA ASP A 258 8.11 -16.63 -9.67
C ASP A 258 7.33 -15.64 -10.54
N GLY A 259 7.40 -14.36 -10.24
CA GLY A 259 6.82 -13.28 -11.04
C GLY A 259 5.30 -13.22 -11.00
N ASN A 260 4.72 -13.45 -9.82
CA ASN A 260 3.29 -13.20 -9.63
C ASN A 260 3.01 -11.72 -9.37
N GLY A 261 1.79 -11.29 -9.63
CA GLY A 261 1.34 -9.95 -9.31
C GLY A 261 1.09 -9.78 -7.82
N ILE A 262 0.04 -10.43 -7.33
CA ILE A 262 -0.33 -10.46 -5.92
C ILE A 262 -0.49 -11.91 -5.50
N LYS A 263 0.44 -12.37 -4.68
CA LYS A 263 0.46 -13.69 -4.06
C LYS A 263 -0.24 -13.58 -2.71
N GLY A 264 -1.55 -13.82 -2.75
CA GLY A 264 -2.46 -13.57 -1.64
C GLY A 264 -2.54 -14.72 -0.66
N GLY A 265 -1.42 -15.15 -0.06
CA GLY A 265 -1.41 -16.20 0.94
C GLY A 265 -0.48 -17.36 0.65
N GLY A 266 -0.81 -18.52 1.18
CA GLY A 266 -0.01 -19.73 1.06
C GLY A 266 1.02 -19.90 2.15
N TYR A 267 1.71 -21.00 2.09
CA TYR A 267 2.91 -21.25 2.90
C TYR A 267 3.91 -22.03 2.11
N GLY A 268 5.17 -21.78 2.42
CA GLY A 268 6.21 -22.71 2.03
C GLY A 268 5.88 -24.10 2.57
N VAL A 269 6.32 -25.11 1.85
CA VAL A 269 6.18 -26.54 2.25
C VAL A 269 7.02 -26.79 3.50
N SER A 270 6.57 -26.30 4.65
CA SER A 270 7.36 -26.29 5.89
C SER A 270 6.79 -27.17 7.00
N GLY A 271 5.52 -27.62 6.86
CA GLY A 271 4.82 -28.33 7.93
C GLY A 271 4.61 -27.51 9.21
N THR A 272 4.86 -26.19 9.19
CA THR A 272 4.62 -25.32 10.33
C THR A 272 3.13 -25.28 10.67
N ALA A 273 2.78 -25.41 11.95
CA ALA A 273 1.39 -25.32 12.39
C ALA A 273 0.81 -23.94 12.06
N PHE A 274 -0.31 -23.94 11.38
CA PHE A 274 -1.02 -22.74 11.00
C PHE A 274 -2.10 -22.38 12.02
N PRO A 275 -2.46 -21.08 12.18
CA PRO A 275 -3.54 -20.70 13.10
C PRO A 275 -4.87 -21.28 12.65
N THR A 276 -5.76 -21.52 13.62
CA THR A 276 -7.15 -21.91 13.39
C THR A 276 -8.05 -20.85 14.00
N PRO A 277 -8.93 -20.20 13.22
CA PRO A 277 -9.12 -20.40 11.78
C PRO A 277 -7.94 -19.91 10.94
N VAL A 278 -7.79 -20.48 9.75
CA VAL A 278 -6.82 -20.01 8.74
C VAL A 278 -7.19 -18.57 8.33
N PRO A 279 -6.26 -17.61 8.26
CA PRO A 279 -6.59 -16.24 7.90
C PRO A 279 -7.05 -16.13 6.44
N HIS A 280 -8.13 -15.41 6.20
CA HIS A 280 -8.58 -15.04 4.85
C HIS A 280 -8.04 -13.64 4.52
N HIS A 281 -7.17 -13.55 3.52
CA HIS A 281 -6.65 -12.26 3.05
C HIS A 281 -7.69 -11.56 2.18
N LEU A 282 -7.71 -10.23 2.20
CA LEU A 282 -8.57 -9.39 1.37
C LEU A 282 -7.75 -8.75 0.27
N ILE A 283 -8.12 -9.01 -0.97
CA ILE A 283 -7.55 -8.39 -2.17
C ILE A 283 -8.67 -7.66 -2.89
N GLU A 284 -8.64 -6.33 -2.85
CA GLU A 284 -9.73 -5.52 -3.40
C GLU A 284 -9.24 -4.33 -4.22
N PHE A 285 -9.98 -4.00 -5.28
CA PHE A 285 -9.69 -2.90 -6.20
C PHE A 285 -8.26 -2.91 -6.76
N CYS A 286 -7.65 -4.08 -6.84
CA CYS A 286 -6.27 -4.23 -7.30
C CYS A 286 -6.20 -4.42 -8.82
N LEU A 287 -5.10 -3.96 -9.42
CA LEU A 287 -4.79 -4.08 -10.84
C LEU A 287 -3.54 -4.94 -11.03
N ALA A 288 -3.66 -6.07 -11.71
CA ALA A 288 -2.54 -6.96 -12.04
C ALA A 288 -2.33 -7.04 -13.56
N VAL A 289 -1.19 -6.55 -14.06
CA VAL A 289 -0.96 -6.42 -15.51
C VAL A 289 0.34 -7.07 -15.92
N ARG A 290 0.25 -8.04 -16.86
CA ARG A 290 1.40 -8.63 -17.53
C ARG A 290 2.52 -9.04 -16.57
N ASN A 291 2.17 -9.59 -15.40
CA ASN A 291 3.13 -10.28 -14.56
C ASN A 291 3.50 -11.63 -15.21
N ARG A 292 4.73 -12.12 -14.96
CA ARG A 292 5.25 -13.29 -15.67
C ARG A 292 4.48 -14.57 -15.39
N ALA A 293 3.98 -14.72 -14.18
CA ALA A 293 3.16 -15.86 -13.77
C ALA A 293 1.69 -15.43 -13.53
N SER A 294 1.17 -15.62 -12.35
CA SER A 294 -0.24 -15.28 -12.06
C SER A 294 -0.41 -13.79 -11.74
N GLY A 295 -1.50 -13.17 -12.21
CA GLY A 295 -1.87 -11.81 -11.79
C GLY A 295 -2.27 -11.78 -10.33
N LEU A 296 -3.28 -12.59 -9.98
CA LEU A 296 -3.77 -12.78 -8.62
C LEU A 296 -3.72 -14.29 -8.31
N TYR A 297 -3.04 -14.64 -7.20
CA TYR A 297 -2.70 -16.01 -6.90
C TYR A 297 -3.00 -16.38 -5.44
N ALA A 298 -3.81 -17.41 -5.21
CA ALA A 298 -4.10 -17.94 -3.87
C ALA A 298 -2.91 -18.70 -3.26
N ASN A 299 -1.95 -19.13 -4.07
CA ASN A 299 -0.66 -19.67 -3.67
C ASN A 299 -0.72 -20.82 -2.67
N HIS A 300 -1.45 -21.89 -3.01
CA HIS A 300 -1.58 -23.07 -2.16
C HIS A 300 -2.15 -22.77 -0.75
N HIS A 301 -2.98 -21.74 -0.60
CA HIS A 301 -3.52 -21.39 0.72
C HIS A 301 -4.40 -22.51 1.27
N LEU A 302 -4.42 -22.67 2.63
CA LEU A 302 -5.17 -23.79 3.28
C LEU A 302 -6.66 -23.50 3.43
N ASP A 303 -7.13 -22.31 3.01
CA ASP A 303 -8.54 -21.93 3.01
C ASP A 303 -8.79 -20.90 1.90
N GLY A 304 -9.99 -20.38 1.79
CA GLY A 304 -10.35 -19.38 0.80
C GLY A 304 -9.80 -18.00 1.10
N GLN A 305 -9.79 -17.16 0.07
CA GLN A 305 -9.43 -15.74 0.12
C GLN A 305 -10.62 -14.90 -0.35
N VAL A 306 -10.54 -13.58 -0.14
CA VAL A 306 -11.57 -12.62 -0.56
C VAL A 306 -11.01 -11.74 -1.67
N TRP A 307 -11.61 -11.83 -2.86
CA TRP A 307 -11.20 -11.16 -4.10
C TRP A 307 -12.34 -10.29 -4.61
N LEU A 308 -12.24 -8.96 -4.41
CA LEU A 308 -13.33 -8.05 -4.71
C LEU A 308 -12.88 -6.96 -5.69
N ASN A 309 -13.65 -6.72 -6.74
CA ASN A 309 -13.41 -5.59 -7.64
C ASN A 309 -11.97 -5.52 -8.20
N ASN A 310 -11.34 -6.65 -8.53
CA ASN A 310 -9.99 -6.65 -9.08
C ASN A 310 -10.02 -6.69 -10.61
N THR A 311 -9.01 -6.13 -11.26
CA THR A 311 -8.77 -6.26 -12.70
C THR A 311 -7.45 -6.97 -12.95
N ALA A 312 -7.49 -8.01 -13.77
CA ALA A 312 -6.29 -8.72 -14.25
C ALA A 312 -6.22 -8.67 -15.79
N TYR A 313 -5.02 -8.37 -16.32
CA TYR A 313 -4.83 -8.18 -17.75
C TYR A 313 -3.48 -8.74 -18.22
N ARG A 314 -3.51 -9.65 -19.20
CA ARG A 314 -2.31 -10.19 -19.88
C ARG A 314 -1.29 -10.88 -18.95
N ASN A 315 -1.67 -11.37 -17.80
CA ASN A 315 -0.80 -12.24 -17.01
C ASN A 315 -0.73 -13.64 -17.65
N SER A 316 0.25 -14.48 -17.30
CA SER A 316 0.22 -15.88 -17.74
C SER A 316 -1.07 -16.57 -17.27
N THR A 317 -1.48 -16.33 -16.03
CA THR A 317 -2.81 -16.67 -15.51
C THR A 317 -3.36 -15.45 -14.79
N ASP A 318 -4.55 -14.96 -15.17
CA ASP A 318 -5.10 -13.76 -14.53
C ASP A 318 -5.49 -14.03 -13.08
N TYR A 319 -6.29 -15.09 -12.83
CA TYR A 319 -6.70 -15.54 -11.49
C TYR A 319 -6.34 -17.00 -11.28
N ASN A 320 -5.44 -17.31 -10.37
CA ASN A 320 -5.04 -18.67 -10.01
C ASN A 320 -5.46 -18.97 -8.57
N LEU A 321 -6.51 -19.80 -8.40
CA LEU A 321 -7.14 -20.05 -7.12
C LEU A 321 -6.63 -21.34 -6.44
N LEU A 322 -5.43 -21.80 -6.78
CA LEU A 322 -4.86 -23.03 -6.25
C LEU A 322 -4.76 -22.98 -4.72
N CYS A 323 -5.42 -23.92 -4.06
CA CYS A 323 -5.36 -24.15 -2.62
C CYS A 323 -4.59 -25.41 -2.30
N SER A 324 -4.41 -25.70 -1.01
CA SER A 324 -3.87 -26.95 -0.53
C SER A 324 -4.66 -27.43 0.70
N THR A 325 -4.75 -28.71 0.91
CA THR A 325 -5.34 -29.31 2.13
C THR A 325 -4.31 -29.55 3.23
N ASN A 326 -3.04 -29.35 2.92
CA ASN A 326 -1.94 -29.55 3.88
C ASN A 326 -0.71 -28.72 3.42
N ASN A 327 0.05 -28.17 4.37
CA ASN A 327 1.22 -27.35 4.10
C ASN A 327 2.56 -28.15 4.12
N THR A 328 2.53 -29.44 3.94
CA THR A 328 3.75 -30.27 3.98
C THR A 328 4.29 -30.64 2.60
N SER A 329 3.45 -30.58 1.56
CA SER A 329 3.82 -30.96 0.20
C SER A 329 2.80 -30.45 -0.81
N SER A 330 3.25 -30.07 -2.01
CA SER A 330 2.40 -29.78 -3.16
C SER A 330 1.55 -30.99 -3.64
N ALA A 331 1.83 -32.19 -3.14
CA ALA A 331 0.96 -33.36 -3.37
C ALA A 331 -0.44 -33.19 -2.78
N TYR A 332 -0.65 -32.21 -1.88
CA TYR A 332 -1.93 -31.86 -1.29
C TYR A 332 -2.63 -30.70 -1.98
N ASP A 333 -2.10 -30.23 -3.10
CA ASP A 333 -2.71 -29.17 -3.87
C ASP A 333 -4.05 -29.59 -4.45
N VAL A 334 -5.02 -28.71 -4.34
CA VAL A 334 -6.39 -28.92 -4.78
C VAL A 334 -6.93 -27.64 -5.44
N PRO A 335 -7.94 -27.75 -6.31
CA PRO A 335 -8.68 -26.58 -6.75
C PRO A 335 -9.22 -25.76 -5.57
N GLY A 336 -9.21 -24.43 -5.70
CA GLY A 336 -9.61 -23.49 -4.67
C GLY A 336 -10.99 -23.76 -4.09
N PHE A 337 -11.09 -23.68 -2.78
CA PHE A 337 -12.33 -23.85 -2.02
C PHE A 337 -12.49 -22.68 -1.04
N ASN A 338 -13.72 -22.42 -0.62
CA ASN A 338 -14.09 -21.30 0.25
C ASN A 338 -13.66 -19.93 -0.26
N GLN A 339 -13.38 -19.80 -1.56
CA GLN A 339 -13.06 -18.51 -2.18
C GLN A 339 -14.30 -17.63 -2.25
N MET A 340 -14.18 -16.35 -1.91
CA MET A 340 -15.17 -15.33 -2.21
C MET A 340 -14.65 -14.46 -3.35
N MET A 341 -15.32 -14.50 -4.51
CA MET A 341 -14.93 -13.71 -5.70
C MET A 341 -16.14 -12.94 -6.22
N LYS A 342 -16.08 -11.60 -6.19
CA LYS A 342 -17.18 -10.74 -6.67
C LYS A 342 -16.65 -9.52 -7.41
N ASN A 343 -17.34 -9.14 -8.46
CA ASN A 343 -17.08 -7.94 -9.27
C ASN A 343 -15.68 -7.93 -9.92
N ASN A 344 -15.03 -9.07 -10.10
CA ASN A 344 -13.71 -9.12 -10.72
C ASN A 344 -13.83 -9.08 -12.25
N LEU A 345 -12.79 -8.51 -12.90
CA LEU A 345 -12.64 -8.38 -14.35
C LEU A 345 -11.32 -9.01 -14.80
N GLY A 346 -11.35 -9.82 -15.86
CA GLY A 346 -10.16 -10.42 -16.47
C GLY A 346 -10.18 -10.24 -17.98
N TYR A 347 -9.01 -10.00 -18.60
CA TYR A 347 -8.91 -9.90 -20.04
C TYR A 347 -7.52 -10.26 -20.56
N LYS A 348 -7.49 -11.12 -21.60
CA LYS A 348 -6.26 -11.56 -22.28
C LYS A 348 -5.22 -12.25 -21.39
N GLY A 349 -5.58 -12.83 -20.26
CA GLY A 349 -4.72 -13.80 -19.60
C GLY A 349 -4.41 -14.98 -20.50
N GLY A 350 -3.23 -15.57 -20.39
CA GLY A 350 -2.95 -16.85 -21.05
C GLY A 350 -3.95 -17.92 -20.60
N THR A 351 -4.33 -17.87 -19.32
CA THR A 351 -5.52 -18.48 -18.72
C THR A 351 -6.21 -17.43 -17.87
N GLU A 352 -7.50 -17.18 -18.07
CA GLU A 352 -8.18 -16.13 -17.31
C GLU A 352 -8.48 -16.56 -15.87
N VAL A 353 -8.97 -17.79 -15.67
CA VAL A 353 -9.24 -18.37 -14.35
C VAL A 353 -8.76 -19.80 -14.32
N ALA A 354 -7.88 -20.12 -13.37
CA ALA A 354 -7.35 -21.46 -13.16
C ALA A 354 -7.59 -21.94 -11.72
N ASN A 355 -7.66 -23.26 -11.57
CA ASN A 355 -7.75 -23.94 -10.29
C ASN A 355 -8.91 -23.49 -9.39
N LEU A 356 -10.02 -23.08 -9.96
CA LEU A 356 -11.24 -22.78 -9.24
C LEU A 356 -12.04 -24.08 -9.00
N GLY A 357 -12.26 -24.42 -7.75
CA GLY A 357 -13.09 -25.58 -7.36
C GLY A 357 -14.58 -25.24 -7.28
N THR A 358 -15.35 -26.12 -6.67
CA THR A 358 -16.82 -26.03 -6.66
C THR A 358 -17.44 -25.45 -5.38
N SER A 359 -16.69 -25.45 -4.27
CA SER A 359 -17.19 -25.00 -2.95
C SER A 359 -16.78 -23.56 -2.67
N ASN A 360 -17.32 -22.60 -3.46
CA ASN A 360 -16.93 -21.19 -3.45
C ASN A 360 -18.15 -20.27 -3.55
N ASP A 361 -18.04 -19.04 -3.00
CA ASP A 361 -18.99 -17.93 -3.24
C ASP A 361 -18.48 -17.06 -4.39
N VAL A 362 -18.80 -17.46 -5.62
CA VAL A 362 -18.28 -16.85 -6.85
C VAL A 362 -19.43 -16.39 -7.71
N THR A 363 -19.74 -15.10 -7.61
CA THR A 363 -20.87 -14.47 -8.33
C THR A 363 -20.47 -13.07 -8.82
N PHE A 364 -21.16 -12.57 -9.83
CA PHE A 364 -20.93 -11.23 -10.37
C PHE A 364 -19.49 -10.99 -10.85
N ASN A 365 -18.87 -11.98 -11.49
CA ASN A 365 -17.56 -11.83 -12.11
C ASN A 365 -17.69 -11.93 -13.63
N PHE A 366 -16.71 -11.42 -14.37
CA PHE A 366 -16.70 -11.46 -15.84
C PHE A 366 -16.91 -12.88 -16.43
N PHE A 367 -16.53 -13.92 -15.69
CA PHE A 367 -16.70 -15.33 -16.11
C PHE A 367 -17.95 -16.02 -15.54
N THR A 368 -18.73 -15.34 -14.69
CA THR A 368 -19.99 -15.88 -14.13
C THR A 368 -21.24 -15.15 -14.63
N LEU A 369 -21.07 -14.01 -15.25
CA LEU A 369 -22.12 -13.21 -15.87
C LEU A 369 -22.18 -13.45 -17.39
N PRO A 370 -23.31 -13.17 -18.06
CA PRO A 370 -23.44 -13.27 -19.51
C PRO A 370 -22.84 -12.04 -20.22
N VAL A 371 -21.64 -11.61 -19.80
CA VAL A 371 -20.89 -10.51 -20.40
C VAL A 371 -19.78 -11.05 -21.31
N THR A 372 -19.36 -10.28 -22.31
CA THR A 372 -18.26 -10.65 -23.20
C THR A 372 -17.20 -9.56 -23.17
N VAL A 373 -16.09 -9.82 -22.46
CA VAL A 373 -15.01 -8.83 -22.36
C VAL A 373 -14.19 -8.79 -23.64
N ALA A 374 -14.09 -7.62 -24.24
CA ALA A 374 -13.39 -7.38 -25.50
C ALA A 374 -12.57 -6.07 -25.44
N SER A 375 -11.72 -5.82 -26.42
CA SER A 375 -10.86 -4.62 -26.42
C SER A 375 -11.62 -3.29 -26.47
N ASN A 376 -12.82 -3.29 -27.06
CA ASN A 376 -13.68 -2.11 -27.17
C ASN A 376 -14.44 -1.79 -25.85
N ASP A 377 -14.39 -2.66 -24.86
CA ASP A 377 -14.90 -2.36 -23.52
C ASP A 377 -14.00 -1.37 -22.78
N PHE A 378 -12.77 -1.20 -23.22
CA PHE A 378 -11.78 -0.36 -22.54
C PHE A 378 -11.50 0.92 -23.32
N VAL A 379 -11.35 2.03 -22.58
CA VAL A 379 -10.94 3.33 -23.13
C VAL A 379 -9.59 3.19 -23.85
N THR A 380 -8.64 2.51 -23.20
CA THR A 380 -7.37 2.10 -23.81
C THR A 380 -6.74 0.95 -23.02
N LEU A 381 -5.95 0.16 -23.72
CA LEU A 381 -5.11 -0.91 -23.14
C LEU A 381 -3.61 -0.61 -23.34
N ASP A 382 -3.26 0.68 -23.50
CA ASP A 382 -1.87 1.13 -23.58
C ASP A 382 -1.21 1.09 -22.20
N GLU A 383 -0.35 0.10 -22.00
CA GLU A 383 0.34 -0.17 -20.73
C GLU A 383 1.32 0.95 -20.33
N SER A 384 1.67 1.88 -21.23
CA SER A 384 2.59 3.00 -20.93
C SER A 384 2.06 3.92 -19.82
N PHE A 385 0.74 3.96 -19.62
CA PHE A 385 0.11 4.73 -18.56
C PHE A 385 0.37 4.19 -17.13
N LEU A 386 0.77 2.92 -16.97
CA LEU A 386 0.97 2.30 -15.64
C LEU A 386 2.06 2.98 -14.83
N MET A 387 3.10 3.50 -15.50
CA MET A 387 4.21 4.22 -14.89
C MET A 387 4.01 5.74 -14.83
N ALA A 388 2.80 6.24 -15.09
CA ALA A 388 2.50 7.67 -15.00
C ALA A 388 2.85 8.21 -13.59
N PRO A 389 3.28 9.48 -13.48
CA PRO A 389 3.54 10.11 -12.18
C PRO A 389 2.32 10.05 -11.27
N ARG A 390 2.55 9.87 -9.98
CA ARG A 390 1.49 9.97 -8.98
C ARG A 390 0.87 11.36 -8.96
N GLN A 391 -0.37 11.45 -8.47
CA GLN A 391 -1.00 12.74 -8.21
C GLN A 391 -0.21 13.52 -7.13
N ALA A 392 -0.42 14.84 -7.08
CA ALA A 392 0.28 15.71 -6.12
C ALA A 392 0.05 15.34 -4.64
N ASN A 393 -1.08 14.71 -4.32
CA ASN A 393 -1.38 14.19 -3.00
C ASN A 393 -0.77 12.79 -2.73
N GLY A 394 -0.03 12.23 -3.68
CA GLY A 394 0.58 10.90 -3.62
C GLY A 394 -0.30 9.75 -4.07
N ASN A 395 -1.57 9.97 -4.35
CA ASN A 395 -2.48 8.92 -4.82
C ASN A 395 -2.04 8.36 -6.18
N LEU A 396 -2.56 7.19 -6.52
CA LEU A 396 -2.38 6.59 -7.85
C LEU A 396 -2.79 7.58 -8.94
N PRO A 397 -2.10 7.58 -10.09
CA PRO A 397 -2.46 8.46 -11.19
C PRO A 397 -3.85 8.11 -11.74
N TYR A 398 -4.60 9.11 -12.12
CA TYR A 398 -5.79 8.88 -12.92
C TYR A 398 -5.37 8.58 -14.36
N VAL A 399 -5.55 7.34 -14.79
CA VAL A 399 -5.15 6.87 -16.11
C VAL A 399 -6.35 6.33 -16.90
N PRO A 400 -6.35 6.45 -18.23
CA PRO A 400 -7.41 5.88 -19.06
C PRO A 400 -7.25 4.36 -19.26
N PHE A 401 -6.09 3.78 -18.92
CA PHE A 401 -5.80 2.35 -19.06
C PHE A 401 -6.78 1.50 -18.27
N ALA A 402 -7.31 0.46 -18.91
CA ALA A 402 -8.24 -0.54 -18.37
C ALA A 402 -9.54 0.02 -17.75
N ARG A 403 -9.87 1.31 -17.98
CA ARG A 403 -11.18 1.85 -17.64
C ARG A 403 -12.20 1.46 -18.68
N LEU A 404 -13.39 1.12 -18.22
CA LEU A 404 -14.49 0.74 -19.09
C LEU A 404 -15.00 1.93 -19.91
N THR A 405 -15.45 1.67 -21.12
CA THR A 405 -16.24 2.61 -21.92
C THR A 405 -17.71 2.57 -21.46
N SER A 406 -18.44 3.63 -21.66
CA SER A 406 -19.87 3.70 -21.29
C SER A 406 -20.78 2.74 -22.06
N THR A 407 -20.27 2.05 -23.04
CA THR A 407 -21.00 1.06 -23.86
C THR A 407 -20.64 -0.37 -23.49
N SER A 408 -19.75 -0.59 -22.53
CA SER A 408 -19.36 -1.92 -22.07
C SER A 408 -20.51 -2.57 -21.28
N ASP A 409 -20.73 -3.85 -21.51
CA ASP A 409 -21.68 -4.66 -20.71
C ASP A 409 -21.16 -5.02 -19.31
N CYS A 410 -19.91 -4.66 -18.99
CA CYS A 410 -19.31 -4.75 -17.67
C CYS A 410 -19.64 -3.54 -16.76
N VAL A 411 -20.20 -2.45 -17.31
CA VAL A 411 -20.67 -1.29 -16.54
C VAL A 411 -21.97 -1.65 -15.83
N ASP A 412 -22.10 -1.25 -14.57
CA ASP A 412 -23.26 -1.56 -13.71
C ASP A 412 -23.57 -3.08 -13.57
N ALA A 413 -22.62 -3.95 -13.88
CA ALA A 413 -22.82 -5.40 -13.90
C ALA A 413 -22.50 -6.08 -12.57
N GLY A 414 -21.87 -5.38 -11.64
CA GLY A 414 -21.47 -5.89 -10.34
C GLY A 414 -22.59 -5.88 -9.30
N THR A 415 -22.25 -6.26 -8.09
CA THR A 415 -23.15 -6.21 -6.92
C THR A 415 -22.59 -5.26 -5.86
N ASN A 416 -23.49 -4.57 -5.15
CA ASN A 416 -23.11 -3.65 -4.07
C ASN A 416 -22.50 -4.42 -2.89
N LEU A 417 -21.23 -4.16 -2.60
CA LEU A 417 -20.45 -4.73 -1.50
C LEU A 417 -20.16 -3.69 -0.39
N GLY A 418 -20.79 -2.50 -0.46
CA GLY A 418 -20.62 -1.42 0.50
C GLY A 418 -19.56 -0.38 0.10
N SER A 419 -18.77 -0.63 -0.94
CA SER A 419 -17.85 0.36 -1.51
C SER A 419 -18.58 1.41 -2.33
N ALA A 420 -17.95 2.56 -2.55
CA ALA A 420 -18.53 3.61 -3.39
C ALA A 420 -18.61 3.19 -4.85
N PHE A 421 -19.74 3.48 -5.50
CA PHE A 421 -19.95 3.26 -6.92
C PHE A 421 -20.82 4.36 -7.54
N TYR A 422 -20.91 4.41 -8.87
CA TYR A 422 -21.72 5.35 -9.62
C TYR A 422 -22.80 4.63 -10.44
N ALA A 423 -23.97 5.25 -10.58
CA ALA A 423 -25.14 4.75 -11.32
C ALA A 423 -25.87 3.57 -10.66
N ALA A 424 -26.24 2.53 -11.39
CA ALA A 424 -27.20 1.51 -10.91
C ALA A 424 -26.57 0.44 -10.03
N ALA A 425 -25.32 0.08 -10.28
CA ALA A 425 -24.54 -0.93 -9.56
C ALA A 425 -23.05 -0.66 -9.74
N PRO A 426 -22.16 -1.30 -8.96
CA PRO A 426 -20.72 -1.25 -9.23
C PRO A 426 -20.38 -1.83 -10.60
N ASP A 427 -19.35 -1.28 -11.22
CA ASP A 427 -18.73 -1.86 -12.39
C ASP A 427 -17.95 -3.14 -12.07
N LEU A 428 -17.66 -3.96 -13.06
CA LEU A 428 -16.69 -5.02 -12.90
C LEU A 428 -15.26 -4.46 -12.94
N GLY A 429 -14.42 -4.94 -12.04
CA GLY A 429 -13.01 -4.58 -11.98
C GLY A 429 -12.68 -3.48 -10.97
N CYS A 430 -11.44 -2.99 -11.05
CA CYS A 430 -10.87 -2.08 -10.05
C CYS A 430 -11.15 -0.59 -10.32
N PHE A 431 -11.76 -0.28 -11.42
CA PHE A 431 -12.08 1.10 -11.81
C PHE A 431 -13.57 1.27 -12.05
N GLU A 432 -14.13 2.26 -11.41
CA GLU A 432 -15.52 2.66 -11.60
C GLU A 432 -15.63 3.70 -12.71
N LEU A 433 -16.63 3.59 -13.57
CA LEU A 433 -17.00 4.62 -14.54
C LEU A 433 -17.79 5.69 -13.81
N GLY A 434 -17.10 6.73 -13.39
CA GLY A 434 -17.73 7.83 -12.68
C GLY A 434 -18.38 8.87 -13.61
N PRO A 435 -19.10 9.86 -13.06
CA PRO A 435 -19.68 10.93 -13.83
C PRO A 435 -18.59 11.72 -14.55
N THR A 436 -18.86 12.08 -15.80
CA THR A 436 -17.97 12.91 -16.63
C THR A 436 -17.76 14.32 -16.09
N ASN A 437 -18.65 14.78 -15.20
CA ASN A 437 -18.59 16.07 -14.53
C ASN A 437 -18.56 15.90 -13.02
N ALA A 438 -17.81 16.78 -12.34
CA ALA A 438 -17.85 16.85 -10.88
C ALA A 438 -19.30 17.09 -10.40
N PRO A 439 -19.76 16.43 -9.31
CA PRO A 439 -21.09 16.65 -8.79
C PRO A 439 -21.29 18.14 -8.49
N SER A 440 -22.33 18.72 -9.07
CA SER A 440 -22.71 20.11 -8.77
C SER A 440 -23.66 20.10 -7.57
N PRO A 441 -23.27 20.68 -6.42
CA PRO A 441 -24.18 20.78 -5.30
C PRO A 441 -25.33 21.75 -5.60
N VAL A 442 -26.53 21.34 -5.25
CA VAL A 442 -27.71 22.17 -5.30
C VAL A 442 -28.03 22.69 -3.90
N ALA A 443 -28.21 23.99 -3.75
CA ALA A 443 -28.56 24.60 -2.48
C ALA A 443 -30.00 25.12 -2.51
N ALA A 444 -30.76 24.81 -1.45
CA ALA A 444 -32.14 25.29 -1.27
C ALA A 444 -32.37 25.71 0.17
N LEU A 445 -33.23 26.70 0.38
CA LEU A 445 -33.68 27.12 1.73
C LEU A 445 -34.91 26.28 2.13
N ALA A 446 -34.86 25.68 3.31
CA ALA A 446 -35.97 25.03 3.97
C ALA A 446 -36.21 25.71 5.35
N GLY A 447 -37.07 26.69 5.38
CA GLY A 447 -37.22 27.58 6.53
C GLY A 447 -35.96 28.43 6.75
N THR A 448 -35.38 28.32 7.94
CA THR A 448 -34.11 28.97 8.30
C THR A 448 -32.89 28.14 7.98
N ASN A 449 -33.05 26.89 7.50
CA ASN A 449 -31.95 25.97 7.20
C ASN A 449 -31.58 26.06 5.72
N LEU A 450 -30.29 25.99 5.43
CA LEU A 450 -29.74 25.74 4.11
C LEU A 450 -29.58 24.26 3.92
N LEU A 451 -30.30 23.69 2.93
CA LEU A 451 -30.08 22.31 2.47
C LEU A 451 -29.13 22.35 1.28
N ILE A 452 -28.07 21.52 1.35
CA ILE A 452 -27.14 21.35 0.26
C ILE A 452 -27.20 19.87 -0.14
N THR A 453 -27.72 19.61 -1.34
CA THR A 453 -27.82 18.29 -1.91
C THR A 453 -26.68 18.10 -2.92
N ALA A 454 -25.91 17.06 -2.76
CA ALA A 454 -24.91 16.62 -3.73
C ALA A 454 -25.31 15.28 -4.31
N SER A 455 -25.15 15.11 -5.62
CA SER A 455 -25.32 13.84 -6.31
C SER A 455 -23.97 13.35 -6.84
N GLY A 456 -23.70 12.10 -6.74
CA GLY A 456 -22.42 11.51 -7.14
C GLY A 456 -22.45 9.98 -6.96
N TRP A 457 -21.43 9.43 -6.35
CA TRP A 457 -21.28 7.99 -6.16
C TRP A 457 -22.08 7.50 -4.95
N ALA A 458 -22.71 6.37 -5.06
CA ALA A 458 -23.35 5.68 -3.94
C ALA A 458 -22.32 5.24 -2.89
N ASN A 459 -22.74 5.15 -1.65
CA ASN A 459 -21.89 4.75 -0.50
C ASN A 459 -20.65 5.61 -0.27
N LEU A 460 -20.52 6.77 -0.93
CA LEU A 460 -19.37 7.67 -0.77
C LEU A 460 -19.55 8.58 0.44
N THR A 461 -18.55 8.66 1.30
CA THR A 461 -18.52 9.66 2.37
C THR A 461 -18.22 11.03 1.77
N ASN A 462 -19.15 11.97 1.92
CA ASN A 462 -19.00 13.34 1.48
C ASN A 462 -18.80 14.26 2.68
N TYR A 463 -17.99 15.32 2.49
CA TYR A 463 -17.72 16.34 3.50
C TYR A 463 -18.30 17.67 3.04
N LEU A 464 -19.11 18.31 3.88
CA LEU A 464 -19.51 19.70 3.64
C LEU A 464 -18.48 20.63 4.26
N LEU A 465 -17.80 21.37 3.42
CA LEU A 465 -16.80 22.38 3.81
C LEU A 465 -17.36 23.78 3.60
N SER A 466 -16.98 24.72 4.47
CA SER A 466 -17.35 26.13 4.31
C SER A 466 -16.18 27.08 4.55
N ALA A 467 -16.19 28.21 3.87
CA ALA A 467 -15.28 29.33 4.07
C ALA A 467 -15.96 30.67 3.84
N THR A 468 -15.43 31.73 4.41
CA THR A 468 -15.85 33.10 4.16
C THR A 468 -15.04 33.80 3.06
N ASN A 469 -13.97 33.14 2.60
CA ASN A 469 -13.10 33.62 1.53
C ASN A 469 -12.72 32.45 0.62
N LEU A 470 -12.99 32.61 -0.69
CA LEU A 470 -12.67 31.59 -1.72
C LEU A 470 -11.16 31.39 -1.98
N THR A 471 -10.33 32.37 -1.63
CA THR A 471 -8.90 32.32 -1.86
C THR A 471 -8.15 31.47 -0.80
N LEU A 472 -8.83 31.02 0.26
CA LEU A 472 -8.23 30.18 1.29
C LEU A 472 -7.90 28.79 0.72
N PRO A 473 -6.71 28.25 1.04
CA PRO A 473 -6.39 26.86 0.75
C PRO A 473 -7.43 25.91 1.37
N MET A 474 -7.73 24.80 0.70
CA MET A 474 -8.75 23.83 1.15
C MET A 474 -8.55 23.35 2.61
N ALA A 475 -7.30 23.19 3.03
CA ALA A 475 -6.97 22.82 4.40
C ALA A 475 -7.42 23.81 5.48
N GLN A 476 -7.77 25.03 5.09
CA GLN A 476 -8.27 26.08 5.98
C GLN A 476 -9.80 26.26 5.94
N TRP A 477 -10.49 25.44 5.12
CA TRP A 477 -11.94 25.42 5.11
C TRP A 477 -12.47 24.66 6.32
N THR A 478 -13.51 25.17 6.94
CA THR A 478 -14.13 24.52 8.09
C THR A 478 -15.04 23.39 7.64
N SER A 479 -14.83 22.18 8.15
CA SER A 479 -15.76 21.08 7.98
C SER A 479 -17.01 21.32 8.82
N LEU A 480 -18.17 21.30 8.18
CA LEU A 480 -19.48 21.45 8.84
C LEU A 480 -20.13 20.10 9.15
N GLY A 481 -19.71 19.04 8.50
CA GLY A 481 -20.22 17.70 8.72
C GLY A 481 -19.86 16.74 7.59
N THR A 482 -20.17 15.47 7.84
CA THR A 482 -20.02 14.38 6.88
C THR A 482 -21.36 13.70 6.64
N ASN A 483 -21.58 13.17 5.46
CA ASN A 483 -22.71 12.31 5.15
C ASN A 483 -22.30 11.25 4.13
N VAL A 484 -22.84 10.05 4.26
CA VAL A 484 -22.65 8.97 3.26
C VAL A 484 -23.81 9.08 2.27
N SER A 485 -23.49 9.10 0.98
CA SER A 485 -24.51 9.09 -0.07
C SER A 485 -25.31 7.79 -0.04
N ASP A 486 -26.58 7.89 -0.32
CA ASP A 486 -27.48 6.77 -0.48
C ASP A 486 -27.18 5.94 -1.76
N LEU A 487 -27.97 4.92 -2.03
CA LEU A 487 -27.80 4.07 -3.21
C LEU A 487 -28.09 4.81 -4.54
N SER A 488 -28.73 5.97 -4.50
CA SER A 488 -28.89 6.85 -5.66
C SER A 488 -27.69 7.79 -5.87
N GLY A 489 -26.68 7.71 -5.01
CA GLY A 489 -25.54 8.63 -4.99
C GLY A 489 -25.86 9.97 -4.38
N THR A 490 -26.99 10.14 -3.67
CA THR A 490 -27.42 11.42 -3.12
C THR A 490 -26.99 11.57 -1.67
N SER A 491 -26.38 12.70 -1.31
CA SER A 491 -26.14 13.14 0.06
C SER A 491 -26.77 14.49 0.31
N VAL A 492 -27.39 14.63 1.48
CA VAL A 492 -28.05 15.89 1.89
C VAL A 492 -27.41 16.40 3.18
N PHE A 493 -26.94 17.62 3.15
CA PHE A 493 -26.42 18.33 4.33
C PHE A 493 -27.38 19.43 4.75
N THR A 494 -27.59 19.55 6.04
CA THR A 494 -28.37 20.62 6.62
C THR A 494 -27.45 21.55 7.41
N ASN A 495 -27.40 22.83 7.02
CA ASN A 495 -26.73 23.86 7.80
C ASN A 495 -27.79 24.75 8.47
N ALA A 496 -27.92 24.61 9.78
CA ALA A 496 -28.86 25.39 10.56
C ALA A 496 -28.36 26.86 10.66
N ASN A 497 -29.22 27.80 10.33
CA ASN A 497 -28.98 29.22 10.47
C ASN A 497 -27.66 29.75 9.84
N PRO A 498 -27.52 29.73 8.52
CA PRO A 498 -26.33 30.22 7.83
C PRO A 498 -26.15 31.77 7.93
N ALA A 499 -27.05 32.48 8.57
CA ALA A 499 -27.14 33.93 8.53
C ALA A 499 -26.08 34.69 9.37
N GLY A 500 -25.10 34.02 9.98
CA GLY A 500 -24.11 34.67 10.84
C GLY A 500 -22.94 35.39 10.14
N SER A 501 -22.86 35.38 8.80
CA SER A 501 -21.81 36.07 8.02
C SER A 501 -22.39 36.74 6.77
N SER A 502 -21.80 37.85 6.39
CA SER A 502 -22.20 38.58 5.17
C SER A 502 -21.99 37.79 3.88
N GLN A 503 -21.12 36.77 3.93
CA GLN A 503 -20.78 35.91 2.80
C GLN A 503 -20.27 34.58 3.30
N ARG A 504 -20.75 33.48 2.71
CA ARG A 504 -20.24 32.13 2.98
C ARG A 504 -20.27 31.30 1.71
N PHE A 505 -19.16 30.59 1.47
CA PHE A 505 -19.00 29.67 0.36
C PHE A 505 -19.06 28.24 0.91
N TYR A 506 -19.59 27.32 0.10
CA TYR A 506 -19.72 25.92 0.44
C TYR A 506 -19.09 25.08 -0.66
N ARG A 507 -18.51 23.96 -0.25
CA ARG A 507 -17.95 22.97 -1.16
C ARG A 507 -18.23 21.57 -0.62
N ILE A 508 -18.52 20.64 -1.53
CA ILE A 508 -18.51 19.21 -1.22
C ILE A 508 -17.11 18.69 -1.49
N GLY A 509 -16.50 18.08 -0.47
CA GLY A 509 -15.27 17.32 -0.58
C GLY A 509 -15.58 15.83 -0.57
N VAL A 510 -14.81 15.05 -1.30
CA VAL A 510 -14.76 13.58 -1.23
C VAL A 510 -13.40 13.17 -0.64
N PRO A 511 -13.28 11.97 -0.03
CA PRO A 511 -12.03 11.48 0.55
C PRO A 511 -10.84 11.53 -0.39
#